data_5ce207fefb2c3e7f58efd7b75a3d5657
#
_entry.id   5ce207fefb2c3e7f58efd7b75a3d5657
#
_cell.length_a   1.000
_cell.length_b   1.000
_cell.length_c   1.000
_cell.angle_alpha   90.00
_cell.angle_beta   90.00
_cell.angle_gamma   90.00
#
_symmetry.space_group_name_H-M   'P 1'
#
loop_
_entity.id
_entity.type
_entity.pdbx_description
1 polymer ?
#
loop_
_entity_poly.entity_id
_entity_poly.type
_entity_poly.pdbx_seq_one_letter_code
_entity_poly.pdbx_strand_id
1 'polypeptide(L)'
;MAFDIEAHRGGRALRPENTLVSFANALSMGVDTLELDIGVTQDGALVVSHERGLNPDLARGADGAWVAPPGIPFVRLPLSEIKTYDVGRIRPGSDYAAQFPDQRAVPGTPIPTLKEVFALVRKSGNARVRLNIETKIDPNHPDDSPDPERFVALLLDLLAAEKFADRVMVQSFDWRTLQLVQKLAPSIPTVYLTLQKGKAPTVSLDKASEWTAGFNPARYGGSLPRTVRDAGGAIWSPYFGDVTPALVAESHGLGLKVVVWTVNKKDDIARLIESGVDGIISDRPDQLREVAGEKGIALPQGFPVTP
;
A
#
# COMPACT_ATOMS: atom_id res chain seq x y z
N MET A 1 11.11 -7.34 17.40
CA MET A 1 9.75 -6.84 17.13
C MET A 1 8.91 -7.99 16.58
N ALA A 2 7.59 -7.99 16.77
CA ALA A 2 6.75 -9.03 16.16
C ALA A 2 6.77 -8.87 14.63
N PHE A 3 6.65 -10.00 13.91
CA PHE A 3 6.49 -10.06 12.46
C PHE A 3 5.19 -9.35 12.05
N ASP A 4 5.22 -8.62 10.92
CA ASP A 4 4.10 -7.79 10.46
C ASP A 4 3.31 -8.52 9.35
N ILE A 5 2.07 -8.84 9.64
CA ILE A 5 1.11 -9.44 8.70
C ILE A 5 0.32 -8.30 8.06
N GLU A 6 0.63 -7.94 6.81
CA GLU A 6 -0.02 -6.84 6.10
C GLU A 6 -1.00 -7.33 5.03
N ALA A 7 -2.22 -6.80 5.08
CA ALA A 7 -3.26 -7.09 4.08
C ALA A 7 -3.17 -6.09 2.92
N HIS A 8 -2.60 -6.50 1.78
CA HIS A 8 -2.43 -5.70 0.57
C HIS A 8 -3.78 -5.25 0.02
N ARG A 9 -4.03 -3.93 0.02
CA ARG A 9 -5.31 -3.32 -0.37
C ARG A 9 -6.52 -3.93 0.37
N GLY A 10 -6.30 -4.37 1.64
CA GLY A 10 -7.28 -5.08 2.43
C GLY A 10 -7.43 -6.57 2.12
N GLY A 11 -6.54 -7.17 1.33
CA GLY A 11 -6.60 -8.59 0.91
C GLY A 11 -7.38 -8.79 -0.38
N ARG A 12 -6.89 -8.16 -1.46
CA ARG A 12 -7.60 -8.08 -2.75
C ARG A 12 -7.90 -9.40 -3.43
N ALA A 13 -7.21 -10.48 -3.09
CA ALA A 13 -7.55 -11.79 -3.62
C ALA A 13 -8.86 -12.36 -3.05
N LEU A 14 -9.37 -11.79 -1.95
CA LEU A 14 -10.56 -12.26 -1.24
C LEU A 14 -11.77 -11.34 -1.36
N ARG A 15 -11.54 -10.01 -1.44
CA ARG A 15 -12.57 -8.97 -1.49
C ARG A 15 -12.13 -7.84 -2.43
N PRO A 16 -13.08 -7.02 -2.95
CA PRO A 16 -12.75 -5.88 -3.79
C PRO A 16 -11.72 -4.97 -3.13
N GLU A 17 -10.60 -4.74 -3.82
CA GLU A 17 -9.44 -4.02 -3.30
C GLU A 17 -9.75 -2.58 -2.88
N ASN A 18 -9.03 -2.09 -1.86
CA ASN A 18 -9.10 -0.70 -1.44
C ASN A 18 -10.53 -0.23 -1.10
N THR A 19 -11.35 -1.13 -0.54
CA THR A 19 -12.73 -0.86 -0.15
C THR A 19 -12.94 -1.07 1.35
N LEU A 20 -13.98 -0.45 1.91
CA LEU A 20 -14.35 -0.72 3.30
C LEU A 20 -14.66 -2.21 3.54
N VAL A 21 -15.17 -2.89 2.49
CA VAL A 21 -15.46 -4.33 2.53
C VAL A 21 -14.19 -5.17 2.70
N SER A 22 -13.13 -4.87 1.95
CA SER A 22 -11.85 -5.59 2.09
C SER A 22 -11.19 -5.31 3.44
N PHE A 23 -11.20 -4.06 3.89
CA PHE A 23 -10.63 -3.70 5.19
C PHE A 23 -11.41 -4.31 6.36
N ALA A 24 -12.75 -4.35 6.29
CA ALA A 24 -13.56 -5.04 7.30
C ALA A 24 -13.27 -6.54 7.33
N ASN A 25 -13.06 -7.18 6.17
CA ASN A 25 -12.67 -8.57 6.10
C ASN A 25 -11.29 -8.82 6.73
N ALA A 26 -10.29 -7.97 6.42
CA ALA A 26 -8.95 -8.06 6.99
C ALA A 26 -8.95 -7.84 8.51
N LEU A 27 -9.70 -6.85 9.02
CA LEU A 27 -9.90 -6.62 10.45
C LEU A 27 -10.54 -7.81 11.14
N SER A 28 -11.56 -8.41 10.52
CA SER A 28 -12.26 -9.58 11.06
C SER A 28 -11.38 -10.83 11.11
N MET A 29 -10.49 -10.98 10.12
CA MET A 29 -9.50 -12.06 10.08
C MET A 29 -8.40 -11.86 11.13
N GLY A 30 -8.02 -10.62 11.40
CA GLY A 30 -6.92 -10.23 12.27
C GLY A 30 -5.61 -10.10 11.50
N VAL A 31 -5.23 -8.87 11.22
CA VAL A 31 -3.93 -8.48 10.63
C VAL A 31 -3.28 -7.42 11.50
N ASP A 32 -1.96 -7.29 11.40
CA ASP A 32 -1.22 -6.25 12.11
C ASP A 32 -1.36 -4.90 11.42
N THR A 33 -1.41 -4.94 10.08
CA THR A 33 -1.42 -3.72 9.26
C THR A 33 -2.39 -3.87 8.09
N LEU A 34 -3.22 -2.84 7.89
CA LEU A 34 -3.96 -2.65 6.64
C LEU A 34 -3.06 -1.86 5.70
N GLU A 35 -2.69 -2.46 4.59
CA GLU A 35 -2.01 -1.75 3.51
C GLU A 35 -3.05 -1.19 2.56
N LEU A 36 -2.85 0.06 2.10
CA LEU A 36 -3.76 0.77 1.22
C LEU A 36 -3.07 1.88 0.44
N ASP A 37 -3.69 2.25 -0.66
CA ASP A 37 -3.20 3.28 -1.59
C ASP A 37 -4.11 4.50 -1.56
N ILE A 38 -3.57 5.71 -1.69
CA ILE A 38 -4.38 6.92 -1.75
C ILE A 38 -4.08 7.77 -2.99
N GLY A 39 -5.15 8.35 -3.54
CA GLY A 39 -5.13 9.40 -4.56
C GLY A 39 -5.83 10.67 -4.06
N VAL A 40 -5.69 11.76 -4.80
CA VAL A 40 -6.27 13.07 -4.45
C VAL A 40 -7.29 13.49 -5.50
N THR A 41 -8.47 13.90 -5.06
CA THR A 41 -9.55 14.41 -5.92
C THR A 41 -9.34 15.87 -6.31
N GLN A 42 -10.12 16.36 -7.27
CA GLN A 42 -10.10 17.76 -7.70
C GLN A 42 -10.32 18.74 -6.53
N ASP A 43 -11.21 18.39 -5.61
CA ASP A 43 -11.55 19.18 -4.42
C ASP A 43 -10.70 18.84 -3.18
N GLY A 44 -9.61 18.09 -3.36
CA GLY A 44 -8.59 17.84 -2.34
C GLY A 44 -8.93 16.74 -1.33
N ALA A 45 -9.96 15.93 -1.58
CA ALA A 45 -10.23 14.77 -0.74
C ALA A 45 -9.25 13.62 -1.03
N LEU A 46 -8.87 12.87 0.01
CA LEU A 46 -8.05 11.67 -0.12
C LEU A 46 -8.95 10.44 -0.32
N VAL A 47 -8.93 9.86 -1.51
CA VAL A 47 -9.66 8.64 -1.87
C VAL A 47 -8.74 7.44 -1.86
N VAL A 48 -9.29 6.24 -1.57
CA VAL A 48 -8.50 5.01 -1.45
C VAL A 48 -8.61 4.23 -2.75
N SER A 49 -7.53 4.19 -3.51
CA SER A 49 -7.42 3.51 -4.80
C SER A 49 -5.97 3.34 -5.20
N HIS A 50 -5.64 2.22 -5.85
CA HIS A 50 -4.28 1.96 -6.33
C HIS A 50 -3.91 2.83 -7.54
N GLU A 51 -4.82 2.97 -8.48
CA GLU A 51 -4.58 3.85 -9.62
C GLU A 51 -4.79 5.31 -9.21
N ARG A 52 -4.13 6.23 -9.90
CA ARG A 52 -4.30 7.68 -9.73
C ARG A 52 -5.61 8.22 -10.31
N GLY A 53 -6.47 7.32 -10.79
CA GLY A 53 -7.76 7.62 -11.41
C GLY A 53 -8.68 6.40 -11.43
N LEU A 54 -9.85 6.56 -12.05
CA LEU A 54 -10.81 5.48 -12.21
C LEU A 54 -10.25 4.38 -13.09
N ASN A 55 -10.04 3.18 -12.52
CA ASN A 55 -9.49 2.03 -13.24
C ASN A 55 -10.57 1.37 -14.13
N PRO A 56 -10.35 1.20 -15.44
CA PRO A 56 -11.29 0.57 -16.36
C PRO A 56 -11.70 -0.86 -16.02
N ASP A 57 -10.88 -1.60 -15.29
CA ASP A 57 -11.18 -2.96 -14.85
C ASP A 57 -11.90 -3.04 -13.51
N LEU A 58 -12.01 -1.92 -12.78
CA LEU A 58 -12.61 -1.87 -11.45
C LEU A 58 -13.81 -0.93 -11.36
N ALA A 59 -13.78 0.22 -12.07
CA ALA A 59 -14.78 1.25 -11.90
C ALA A 59 -15.93 1.11 -12.91
N ARG A 60 -17.16 1.08 -12.38
CA ARG A 60 -18.39 1.02 -13.15
C ARG A 60 -19.28 2.18 -12.76
N GLY A 61 -19.78 2.93 -13.76
CA GLY A 61 -20.70 4.04 -13.57
C GLY A 61 -22.09 3.62 -13.11
N ALA A 62 -22.91 4.59 -12.70
CA ALA A 62 -24.29 4.37 -12.27
C ALA A 62 -25.20 3.80 -13.38
N ASP A 63 -24.84 4.02 -14.64
CA ASP A 63 -25.50 3.43 -15.82
C ASP A 63 -25.11 1.96 -16.05
N GLY A 64 -24.23 1.41 -15.23
CA GLY A 64 -23.69 0.05 -15.34
C GLY A 64 -22.56 -0.12 -16.36
N ALA A 65 -22.13 0.94 -17.05
CA ALA A 65 -21.02 0.90 -17.98
C ALA A 65 -19.68 0.93 -17.27
N TRP A 66 -18.71 0.17 -17.79
CA TRP A 66 -17.33 0.23 -17.32
C TRP A 66 -16.65 1.51 -17.82
N VAL A 67 -15.82 2.10 -16.99
CA VAL A 67 -14.98 3.24 -17.40
C VAL A 67 -14.12 2.85 -18.59
N ALA A 68 -14.04 3.74 -19.60
CA ALA A 68 -13.22 3.51 -20.78
C ALA A 68 -11.72 3.73 -20.47
N PRO A 69 -10.80 2.92 -21.06
CA PRO A 69 -9.38 3.21 -20.98
C PRO A 69 -9.03 4.58 -21.59
N PRO A 70 -8.02 5.31 -21.03
CA PRO A 70 -7.12 4.91 -19.95
C PRO A 70 -7.67 5.14 -18.54
N GLY A 71 -8.92 5.50 -18.36
CA GLY A 71 -9.51 5.96 -17.10
C GLY A 71 -9.49 7.48 -16.98
N ILE A 72 -9.97 7.98 -15.85
CA ILE A 72 -10.05 9.43 -15.59
C ILE A 72 -9.27 9.72 -14.29
N PRO A 73 -8.23 10.58 -14.32
CA PRO A 73 -7.48 10.95 -13.14
C PRO A 73 -8.36 11.58 -12.06
N PHE A 74 -8.15 11.20 -10.79
CA PHE A 74 -8.96 11.73 -9.67
C PHE A 74 -8.82 13.23 -9.50
N VAL A 75 -7.67 13.82 -9.83
CA VAL A 75 -7.47 15.28 -9.79
C VAL A 75 -8.39 16.07 -10.73
N ARG A 76 -9.08 15.38 -11.64
CA ARG A 76 -10.05 15.98 -12.58
C ARG A 76 -11.50 15.77 -12.15
N LEU A 77 -11.74 15.03 -11.09
CA LEU A 77 -13.07 14.63 -10.62
C LEU A 77 -13.30 15.11 -9.18
N PRO A 78 -14.43 15.76 -8.88
CA PRO A 78 -14.81 16.04 -7.50
C PRO A 78 -15.19 14.74 -6.77
N LEU A 79 -15.06 14.73 -5.44
CA LEU A 79 -15.40 13.57 -4.61
C LEU A 79 -16.84 13.09 -4.85
N SER A 80 -17.78 14.02 -5.01
CA SER A 80 -19.20 13.71 -5.25
C SER A 80 -19.42 12.84 -6.48
N GLU A 81 -18.64 13.05 -7.54
CA GLU A 81 -18.71 12.24 -8.76
C GLU A 81 -18.03 10.87 -8.53
N ILE A 82 -16.83 10.84 -7.93
CA ILE A 82 -16.10 9.60 -7.64
C ILE A 82 -16.95 8.64 -6.80
N LYS A 83 -17.75 9.16 -5.87
CA LYS A 83 -18.65 8.36 -5.03
C LYS A 83 -19.80 7.70 -5.78
N THR A 84 -20.05 8.06 -7.03
CA THR A 84 -21.08 7.41 -7.86
C THR A 84 -20.62 6.11 -8.51
N TYR A 85 -19.31 5.86 -8.54
CA TYR A 85 -18.76 4.66 -9.15
C TYR A 85 -18.79 3.46 -8.20
N ASP A 86 -19.16 2.30 -8.76
CA ASP A 86 -19.12 0.99 -8.10
C ASP A 86 -17.79 0.30 -8.45
N VAL A 87 -16.99 -0.02 -7.42
CA VAL A 87 -15.73 -0.78 -7.53
C VAL A 87 -15.81 -2.13 -6.81
N GLY A 88 -17.01 -2.59 -6.50
CA GLY A 88 -17.24 -3.84 -5.77
C GLY A 88 -17.07 -5.12 -6.60
N ARG A 89 -16.57 -5.02 -7.84
CA ARG A 89 -16.38 -6.17 -8.72
C ARG A 89 -15.31 -5.85 -9.76
N ILE A 90 -14.40 -6.79 -9.98
CA ILE A 90 -13.49 -6.71 -11.13
C ILE A 90 -14.28 -6.97 -12.44
N ARG A 91 -13.93 -6.26 -13.51
CA ARG A 91 -14.55 -6.41 -14.83
C ARG A 91 -14.42 -7.85 -15.30
N PRO A 92 -15.54 -8.57 -15.55
CA PRO A 92 -15.50 -9.95 -15.99
C PRO A 92 -14.77 -10.10 -17.33
N GLY A 93 -13.93 -11.14 -17.45
CA GLY A 93 -13.18 -11.43 -18.67
C GLY A 93 -11.94 -10.56 -18.88
N SER A 94 -11.61 -9.66 -17.97
CA SER A 94 -10.32 -8.95 -18.01
C SER A 94 -9.17 -9.83 -17.53
N ASP A 95 -7.95 -9.52 -17.98
CA ASP A 95 -6.72 -10.18 -17.49
C ASP A 95 -6.55 -9.96 -15.98
N TYR A 96 -7.09 -8.85 -15.46
CA TYR A 96 -7.07 -8.56 -14.04
C TYR A 96 -7.98 -9.52 -13.26
N ALA A 97 -9.19 -9.80 -13.75
CA ALA A 97 -10.09 -10.78 -13.12
C ALA A 97 -9.49 -12.19 -13.08
N ALA A 98 -8.74 -12.57 -14.11
CA ALA A 98 -8.08 -13.87 -14.18
C ALA A 98 -7.01 -14.06 -13.09
N GLN A 99 -6.44 -12.98 -12.55
CA GLN A 99 -5.45 -13.03 -11.46
C GLN A 99 -6.08 -13.29 -10.07
N PHE A 100 -7.37 -12.98 -9.90
CA PHE A 100 -8.07 -13.07 -8.60
C PHE A 100 -9.36 -13.89 -8.69
N PRO A 101 -9.27 -15.19 -9.05
CA PRO A 101 -10.45 -16.05 -9.24
C PRO A 101 -11.26 -16.27 -7.95
N ASP A 102 -10.62 -16.15 -6.78
CA ASP A 102 -11.24 -16.35 -5.47
C ASP A 102 -11.89 -15.08 -4.90
N GLN A 103 -11.72 -13.91 -5.56
CA GLN A 103 -12.28 -12.67 -5.08
C GLN A 103 -13.81 -12.70 -5.13
N ARG A 104 -14.44 -12.49 -3.98
CA ARG A 104 -15.91 -12.40 -3.87
C ARG A 104 -16.35 -10.96 -4.11
N ALA A 105 -17.06 -10.74 -5.20
CA ALA A 105 -17.64 -9.44 -5.53
C ALA A 105 -18.68 -9.00 -4.50
N VAL A 106 -18.75 -7.69 -4.26
CA VAL A 106 -19.77 -7.01 -3.45
C VAL A 106 -20.26 -5.79 -4.25
N PRO A 107 -21.13 -5.98 -5.25
CA PRO A 107 -21.61 -4.90 -6.10
C PRO A 107 -22.27 -3.77 -5.29
N GLY A 108 -22.16 -2.53 -5.79
CA GLY A 108 -22.64 -1.34 -5.10
C GLY A 108 -21.66 -0.79 -4.06
N THR A 109 -20.38 -1.21 -4.11
CA THR A 109 -19.35 -0.71 -3.20
C THR A 109 -18.69 0.53 -3.80
N PRO A 110 -18.83 1.72 -3.16
CA PRO A 110 -18.19 2.95 -3.66
C PRO A 110 -16.69 2.98 -3.29
N ILE A 111 -15.93 3.82 -3.99
CA ILE A 111 -14.56 4.16 -3.61
C ILE A 111 -14.59 4.88 -2.26
N PRO A 112 -13.90 4.40 -1.22
CA PRO A 112 -13.90 5.06 0.07
C PRO A 112 -12.91 6.24 0.10
N THR A 113 -13.16 7.18 1.00
CA THR A 113 -12.16 8.15 1.44
C THR A 113 -11.27 7.53 2.53
N LEU A 114 -10.06 8.06 2.71
CA LEU A 114 -9.19 7.67 3.82
C LEU A 114 -9.85 7.94 5.19
N LYS A 115 -10.64 9.00 5.29
CA LYS A 115 -11.44 9.32 6.49
C LYS A 115 -12.43 8.21 6.83
N GLU A 116 -13.11 7.64 5.83
CA GLU A 116 -14.04 6.51 6.04
C GLU A 116 -13.31 5.25 6.48
N VAL A 117 -12.08 5.00 6.00
CA VAL A 117 -11.24 3.90 6.51
C VAL A 117 -10.89 4.11 7.98
N PHE A 118 -10.51 5.32 8.40
CA PHE A 118 -10.27 5.61 9.82
C PHE A 118 -11.53 5.38 10.68
N ALA A 119 -12.70 5.79 10.17
CA ALA A 119 -13.97 5.55 10.86
C ALA A 119 -14.24 4.04 11.02
N LEU A 120 -14.01 3.24 9.98
CA LEU A 120 -14.14 1.78 10.04
C LEU A 120 -13.19 1.16 11.07
N VAL A 121 -11.93 1.59 11.10
CA VAL A 121 -10.93 1.11 12.07
C VAL A 121 -11.36 1.45 13.50
N ARG A 122 -11.87 2.64 13.77
CA ARG A 122 -12.42 3.00 15.08
C ARG A 122 -13.64 2.14 15.44
N LYS A 123 -14.56 1.96 14.49
CA LYS A 123 -15.77 1.14 14.66
C LYS A 123 -15.44 -0.30 15.02
N SER A 124 -14.33 -0.85 14.52
CA SER A 124 -13.89 -2.21 14.82
C SER A 124 -13.46 -2.41 16.29
N GLY A 125 -13.14 -1.32 17.00
CA GLY A 125 -12.57 -1.38 18.35
C GLY A 125 -11.11 -1.89 18.39
N ASN A 126 -10.49 -2.15 17.25
CA ASN A 126 -9.08 -2.56 17.18
C ASN A 126 -8.17 -1.35 17.43
N ALA A 127 -7.59 -1.27 18.64
CA ALA A 127 -6.66 -0.21 19.01
C ALA A 127 -5.22 -0.45 18.53
N ARG A 128 -4.91 -1.62 17.96
CA ARG A 128 -3.52 -2.03 17.62
C ARG A 128 -3.23 -2.03 16.13
N VAL A 129 -4.23 -2.25 15.26
CA VAL A 129 -4.03 -2.30 13.81
C VAL A 129 -3.44 -0.98 13.32
N ARG A 130 -2.44 -1.09 12.47
CA ARG A 130 -1.77 0.04 11.80
C ARG A 130 -2.26 0.17 10.36
N LEU A 131 -1.94 1.29 9.74
CA LEU A 131 -2.17 1.51 8.33
C LEU A 131 -0.84 1.81 7.66
N ASN A 132 -0.54 1.10 6.58
CA ASN A 132 0.57 1.39 5.69
C ASN A 132 -0.01 2.08 4.44
N ILE A 133 0.21 3.39 4.32
CA ILE A 133 -0.50 4.25 3.36
C ILE A 133 0.45 4.63 2.23
N GLU A 134 0.16 4.15 1.01
CA GLU A 134 0.93 4.53 -0.17
C GLU A 134 0.42 5.83 -0.79
N THR A 135 1.31 6.80 -0.96
CA THR A 135 1.04 7.98 -1.79
C THR A 135 1.22 7.62 -3.26
N LYS A 136 0.11 7.56 -4.01
CA LYS A 136 0.12 7.21 -5.45
C LYS A 136 0.45 8.44 -6.30
N ILE A 137 1.73 8.68 -6.45
CA ILE A 137 2.30 9.75 -7.28
C ILE A 137 3.35 9.16 -8.21
N ASP A 138 3.50 9.74 -9.40
CA ASP A 138 4.39 9.23 -10.43
C ASP A 138 5.17 10.39 -11.06
N PRO A 139 6.52 10.42 -10.93
CA PRO A 139 7.32 11.49 -11.49
C PRO A 139 7.25 11.60 -13.01
N ASN A 140 6.86 10.50 -13.69
CA ASN A 140 6.73 10.46 -15.16
C ASN A 140 5.35 10.94 -15.65
N HIS A 141 4.35 11.03 -14.73
CA HIS A 141 2.99 11.48 -15.04
C HIS A 141 2.52 12.52 -14.01
N PRO A 142 3.17 13.71 -13.99
CA PRO A 142 2.93 14.73 -12.96
C PRO A 142 1.52 15.33 -13.00
N ASP A 143 0.81 15.22 -14.12
CA ASP A 143 -0.55 15.76 -14.29
C ASP A 143 -1.67 14.85 -13.72
N ASP A 144 -1.32 13.64 -13.23
CA ASP A 144 -2.28 12.67 -12.71
C ASP A 144 -2.46 12.76 -11.18
N SER A 145 -1.68 13.60 -10.52
CA SER A 145 -1.73 13.84 -9.07
C SER A 145 -1.33 15.29 -8.76
N PRO A 146 -1.63 15.84 -7.58
CA PRO A 146 -0.99 17.07 -7.13
C PRO A 146 0.52 16.89 -7.01
N ASP A 147 1.26 18.01 -6.92
CA ASP A 147 2.66 17.96 -6.55
C ASP A 147 2.89 17.28 -5.18
N PRO A 148 4.12 16.78 -4.91
CA PRO A 148 4.43 16.09 -3.67
C PRO A 148 4.12 16.90 -2.41
N GLU A 149 4.36 18.22 -2.42
CA GLU A 149 4.13 19.13 -1.30
C GLU A 149 2.65 19.20 -0.95
N ARG A 150 1.80 19.40 -1.95
CA ARG A 150 0.34 19.46 -1.78
C ARG A 150 -0.21 18.12 -1.34
N PHE A 151 0.27 17.01 -1.93
CA PHE A 151 -0.18 15.67 -1.58
C PHE A 151 0.10 15.36 -0.10
N VAL A 152 1.34 15.59 0.34
CA VAL A 152 1.76 15.33 1.72
C VAL A 152 1.06 16.27 2.70
N ALA A 153 0.87 17.55 2.37
CA ALA A 153 0.12 18.47 3.22
C ALA A 153 -1.31 17.97 3.49
N LEU A 154 -2.05 17.56 2.44
CA LEU A 154 -3.40 17.02 2.59
C LEU A 154 -3.43 15.75 3.46
N LEU A 155 -2.45 14.85 3.31
CA LEU A 155 -2.35 13.66 4.14
C LEU A 155 -2.09 14.01 5.61
N LEU A 156 -1.10 14.86 5.88
CA LEU A 156 -0.74 15.22 7.26
C LEU A 156 -1.85 16.00 7.96
N ASP A 157 -2.54 16.91 7.27
CA ASP A 157 -3.70 17.63 7.79
C ASP A 157 -4.82 16.67 8.21
N LEU A 158 -5.12 15.66 7.35
CA LEU A 158 -6.12 14.66 7.68
C LEU A 158 -5.70 13.77 8.85
N LEU A 159 -4.43 13.34 8.90
CA LEU A 159 -3.90 12.53 10.00
C LEU A 159 -3.98 13.26 11.34
N ALA A 160 -3.67 14.56 11.34
CA ALA A 160 -3.78 15.41 12.53
C ALA A 160 -5.24 15.61 12.96
N ALA A 161 -6.13 15.95 12.02
CA ALA A 161 -7.56 16.14 12.28
C ALA A 161 -8.23 14.88 12.84
N GLU A 162 -7.85 13.72 12.29
CA GLU A 162 -8.39 12.42 12.69
C GLU A 162 -7.59 11.76 13.83
N LYS A 163 -6.49 12.34 14.31
CA LYS A 163 -5.63 11.78 15.37
C LYS A 163 -5.19 10.34 15.08
N PHE A 164 -4.70 10.10 13.87
CA PHE A 164 -4.26 8.78 13.41
C PHE A 164 -2.74 8.67 13.21
N ALA A 165 -1.98 9.75 13.42
CA ALA A 165 -0.54 9.80 13.16
C ALA A 165 0.27 8.68 13.87
N ASP A 166 -0.14 8.29 15.07
CA ASP A 166 0.55 7.25 15.86
C ASP A 166 0.31 5.81 15.34
N ARG A 167 -0.61 5.65 14.38
CA ARG A 167 -1.05 4.35 13.87
C ARG A 167 -0.79 4.18 12.37
N VAL A 168 -0.03 5.08 11.78
CA VAL A 168 0.28 5.04 10.35
C VAL A 168 1.76 4.96 10.10
N MET A 169 2.11 4.38 8.97
CA MET A 169 3.37 4.56 8.27
C MET A 169 3.03 4.96 6.84
N VAL A 170 3.91 5.75 6.22
CA VAL A 170 3.71 6.23 4.85
C VAL A 170 4.71 5.53 3.95
N GLN A 171 4.19 4.90 2.89
CA GLN A 171 5.01 4.26 1.87
C GLN A 171 4.90 4.98 0.52
N SER A 172 5.92 4.87 -0.29
CA SER A 172 5.90 5.36 -1.67
C SER A 172 7.03 4.78 -2.50
N PHE A 173 6.78 4.65 -3.81
CA PHE A 173 7.83 4.50 -4.82
C PHE A 173 8.52 5.83 -5.11
N ASP A 174 7.78 6.94 -5.05
CA ASP A 174 8.34 8.28 -5.21
C ASP A 174 8.83 8.82 -3.86
N TRP A 175 10.14 8.75 -3.67
CA TRP A 175 10.76 9.11 -2.39
C TRP A 175 10.64 10.60 -2.03
N ARG A 176 10.24 11.48 -2.97
CA ARG A 176 10.00 12.90 -2.68
C ARG A 176 8.94 13.08 -1.61
N THR A 177 7.85 12.30 -1.65
CA THR A 177 6.80 12.36 -0.62
C THR A 177 7.30 11.87 0.74
N LEU A 178 8.15 10.84 0.77
CA LEU A 178 8.74 10.31 2.00
C LEU A 178 9.69 11.32 2.66
N GLN A 179 10.51 12.02 1.85
CA GLN A 179 11.39 13.09 2.34
C GLN A 179 10.59 14.24 2.96
N LEU A 180 9.44 14.60 2.37
CA LEU A 180 8.54 15.61 2.91
C LEU A 180 7.89 15.15 4.22
N VAL A 181 7.42 13.90 4.30
CA VAL A 181 6.86 13.33 5.56
C VAL A 181 7.90 13.35 6.67
N GLN A 182 9.14 12.92 6.42
CA GLN A 182 10.22 12.95 7.39
C GLN A 182 10.52 14.37 7.89
N LYS A 183 10.48 15.35 6.99
CA LYS A 183 10.73 16.76 7.33
C LYS A 183 9.59 17.37 8.17
N LEU A 184 8.33 17.07 7.83
CA LEU A 184 7.14 17.74 8.39
C LEU A 184 6.55 16.98 9.59
N ALA A 185 6.70 15.65 9.61
CA ALA A 185 6.15 14.78 10.64
C ALA A 185 7.14 13.64 10.97
N PRO A 186 8.31 13.92 11.57
CA PRO A 186 9.41 12.96 11.76
C PRO A 186 9.06 11.76 12.67
N SER A 187 7.94 11.82 13.39
CA SER A 187 7.44 10.70 14.19
C SER A 187 6.73 9.62 13.35
N ILE A 188 6.32 9.93 12.11
CA ILE A 188 5.67 8.96 11.23
C ILE A 188 6.74 8.15 10.49
N PRO A 189 6.77 6.82 10.67
CA PRO A 189 7.73 5.97 9.95
C PRO A 189 7.51 6.03 8.45
N THR A 190 8.60 6.05 7.67
CA THR A 190 8.56 6.01 6.21
C THR A 190 9.04 4.67 5.67
N VAL A 191 8.33 4.16 4.66
CA VAL A 191 8.52 2.86 4.04
C VAL A 191 8.92 3.08 2.58
N TYR A 192 10.13 2.68 2.24
CA TYR A 192 10.74 2.92 0.94
C TYR A 192 10.49 1.75 0.00
N LEU A 193 9.50 1.89 -0.88
CA LEU A 193 9.20 0.90 -1.91
C LEU A 193 10.27 0.90 -3.00
N THR A 194 10.70 -0.30 -3.42
CA THR A 194 11.67 -0.48 -4.51
C THR A 194 11.33 -1.65 -5.40
N LEU A 195 11.47 -1.44 -6.72
CA LEU A 195 11.35 -2.47 -7.75
C LEU A 195 12.59 -2.35 -8.67
N GLN A 196 13.47 -3.37 -8.66
CA GLN A 196 14.65 -3.39 -9.51
C GLN A 196 14.38 -4.07 -10.86
N LYS A 197 13.54 -5.11 -10.85
CA LYS A 197 13.27 -5.97 -12.01
C LYS A 197 11.80 -5.95 -12.37
N GLY A 198 11.49 -6.02 -13.66
CA GLY A 198 10.12 -6.03 -14.14
C GLY A 198 9.88 -5.07 -15.29
N LYS A 199 8.63 -4.80 -15.60
CA LYS A 199 8.24 -3.94 -16.73
C LYS A 199 8.47 -2.44 -16.47
N ALA A 200 8.45 -2.02 -15.19
CA ALA A 200 8.56 -0.62 -14.80
C ALA A 200 9.43 -0.50 -13.52
N PRO A 201 10.76 -0.74 -13.61
CA PRO A 201 11.64 -0.61 -12.46
C PRO A 201 11.66 0.84 -11.96
N THR A 202 11.64 1.00 -10.63
CA THR A 202 11.67 2.33 -9.99
C THR A 202 13.07 2.69 -9.50
N VAL A 203 13.95 1.69 -9.35
CA VAL A 203 15.33 1.89 -8.90
C VAL A 203 16.33 1.21 -9.82
N SER A 204 17.53 1.77 -9.89
CA SER A 204 18.71 1.18 -10.55
C SER A 204 19.84 1.11 -9.53
N LEU A 205 20.72 0.09 -9.62
CA LEU A 205 21.85 -0.06 -8.70
C LEU A 205 23.05 0.80 -9.07
N ASP A 206 23.13 1.27 -10.30
CA ASP A 206 24.25 1.98 -10.90
C ASP A 206 24.02 3.50 -11.07
N LYS A 207 22.81 3.97 -10.84
CA LYS A 207 22.46 5.41 -10.98
C LYS A 207 21.23 5.78 -10.14
N ALA A 208 21.02 7.09 -9.94
CA ALA A 208 19.76 7.61 -9.45
C ALA A 208 18.66 7.42 -10.49
N SER A 209 17.43 7.29 -10.04
CA SER A 209 16.22 7.33 -10.86
C SER A 209 15.36 8.55 -10.49
N GLU A 210 14.36 8.85 -11.30
CA GLU A 210 13.39 9.92 -11.00
C GLU A 210 12.59 9.63 -9.72
N TRP A 211 12.44 8.35 -9.37
CA TRP A 211 11.73 7.89 -8.18
C TRP A 211 12.51 8.09 -6.87
N THR A 212 13.85 8.15 -6.93
CA THR A 212 14.70 8.12 -5.74
C THR A 212 15.01 9.49 -5.13
N ALA A 213 14.33 10.56 -5.54
CA ALA A 213 14.54 11.93 -5.01
C ALA A 213 16.03 12.37 -5.02
N GLY A 214 16.79 11.92 -6.02
CA GLY A 214 18.23 12.23 -6.15
C GLY A 214 19.17 11.29 -5.39
N PHE A 215 18.67 10.36 -4.58
CA PHE A 215 19.51 9.34 -3.95
C PHE A 215 20.02 8.37 -5.01
N ASN A 216 21.32 8.09 -4.97
CA ASN A 216 21.99 7.30 -5.99
C ASN A 216 22.63 6.04 -5.38
N PRO A 217 22.09 4.84 -5.66
CA PRO A 217 22.64 3.58 -5.13
C PRO A 217 24.09 3.31 -5.50
N ALA A 218 24.57 3.82 -6.65
CA ALA A 218 25.97 3.67 -7.06
C ALA A 218 26.96 4.23 -6.03
N ARG A 219 26.57 5.26 -5.27
CA ARG A 219 27.41 5.81 -4.18
C ARG A 219 27.67 4.83 -3.05
N TYR A 220 26.86 3.78 -2.97
CA TYR A 220 26.91 2.73 -1.94
C TYR A 220 27.23 1.35 -2.55
N GLY A 221 27.88 1.32 -3.71
CA GLY A 221 28.20 0.08 -4.41
C GLY A 221 26.97 -0.70 -4.89
N GLY A 222 25.87 0.00 -5.16
CA GLY A 222 24.60 -0.59 -5.58
C GLY A 222 23.71 -1.09 -4.44
N SER A 223 24.08 -0.83 -3.17
CA SER A 223 23.25 -1.26 -2.02
C SER A 223 22.02 -0.38 -1.85
N LEU A 224 20.83 -0.96 -2.06
CA LEU A 224 19.56 -0.31 -1.76
C LEU A 224 19.32 -0.12 -0.26
N PRO A 225 19.63 -1.09 0.64
CA PRO A 225 19.56 -0.86 2.07
C PRO A 225 20.32 0.38 2.54
N ARG A 226 21.56 0.56 2.09
CA ARG A 226 22.37 1.76 2.41
C ARG A 226 21.77 3.04 1.84
N THR A 227 21.25 2.97 0.63
CA THR A 227 20.60 4.12 -0.02
C THR A 227 19.35 4.55 0.75
N VAL A 228 18.50 3.59 1.16
CA VAL A 228 17.31 3.84 1.97
C VAL A 228 17.69 4.38 3.36
N ARG A 229 18.75 3.84 3.97
CA ARG A 229 19.26 4.34 5.24
C ARG A 229 19.74 5.80 5.14
N ASP A 230 20.48 6.13 4.10
CA ASP A 230 20.95 7.50 3.85
C ASP A 230 19.80 8.45 3.56
N ALA A 231 18.74 7.97 2.90
CA ALA A 231 17.49 8.70 2.71
C ALA A 231 16.66 8.86 4.01
N GLY A 232 17.13 8.35 5.14
CA GLY A 232 16.43 8.45 6.44
C GLY A 232 15.27 7.48 6.62
N GLY A 233 15.14 6.45 5.77
CA GLY A 233 14.09 5.46 5.85
C GLY A 233 14.12 4.66 7.14
N ALA A 234 12.95 4.28 7.63
CA ALA A 234 12.78 3.35 8.74
C ALA A 234 12.62 1.90 8.25
N ILE A 235 12.00 1.73 7.09
CA ILE A 235 11.66 0.44 6.51
C ILE A 235 12.06 0.44 5.03
N TRP A 236 12.80 -0.57 4.61
CA TRP A 236 12.99 -0.89 3.20
C TRP A 236 11.93 -1.92 2.78
N SER A 237 11.18 -1.60 1.71
CA SER A 237 10.11 -2.47 1.22
C SER A 237 10.35 -2.82 -0.26
N PRO A 238 11.17 -3.85 -0.51
CA PRO A 238 11.47 -4.31 -1.86
C PRO A 238 10.39 -5.26 -2.40
N TYR A 239 10.30 -5.32 -3.74
CA TYR A 239 9.69 -6.48 -4.38
C TYR A 239 10.37 -7.76 -3.89
N PHE A 240 9.58 -8.77 -3.52
CA PHE A 240 10.11 -9.98 -2.85
C PHE A 240 11.11 -10.78 -3.69
N GLY A 241 11.06 -10.64 -5.03
CA GLY A 241 12.04 -11.24 -5.94
C GLY A 241 13.39 -10.54 -5.99
N ASP A 242 13.50 -9.34 -5.40
CA ASP A 242 14.74 -8.54 -5.35
C ASP A 242 15.49 -8.71 -4.02
N VAL A 243 14.91 -9.43 -3.04
CA VAL A 243 15.49 -9.60 -1.71
C VAL A 243 16.25 -10.93 -1.58
N THR A 244 17.34 -10.90 -0.82
CA THR A 244 18.13 -12.08 -0.43
C THR A 244 18.36 -12.05 1.07
N PRO A 245 18.69 -13.21 1.72
CA PRO A 245 19.05 -13.24 3.14
C PRO A 245 20.20 -12.29 3.50
N ALA A 246 21.16 -12.11 2.59
CA ALA A 246 22.28 -11.18 2.79
C ALA A 246 21.82 -9.72 2.84
N LEU A 247 20.87 -9.32 1.97
CA LEU A 247 20.29 -7.98 1.97
C LEU A 247 19.41 -7.72 3.21
N VAL A 248 18.71 -8.75 3.71
CA VAL A 248 17.97 -8.65 4.98
C VAL A 248 18.96 -8.42 6.14
N ALA A 249 20.03 -9.21 6.22
CA ALA A 249 21.05 -9.04 7.25
C ALA A 249 21.75 -7.67 7.16
N GLU A 250 22.06 -7.18 5.95
CA GLU A 250 22.61 -5.83 5.75
C GLU A 250 21.63 -4.77 6.24
N SER A 251 20.35 -4.89 5.90
CA SER A 251 19.30 -3.95 6.35
C SER A 251 19.21 -3.88 7.87
N HIS A 252 19.20 -5.03 8.53
CA HIS A 252 19.18 -5.12 10.00
C HIS A 252 20.44 -4.51 10.62
N GLY A 253 21.62 -4.76 10.02
CA GLY A 253 22.88 -4.12 10.45
C GLY A 253 22.87 -2.60 10.34
N LEU A 254 22.04 -2.04 9.46
CA LEU A 254 21.82 -0.60 9.28
C LEU A 254 20.66 -0.06 10.14
N GLY A 255 19.98 -0.91 10.92
CA GLY A 255 18.80 -0.53 11.70
C GLY A 255 17.51 -0.36 10.91
N LEU A 256 17.47 -0.84 9.67
CA LEU A 256 16.27 -0.89 8.86
C LEU A 256 15.46 -2.15 9.13
N LYS A 257 14.14 -2.07 9.03
CA LYS A 257 13.28 -3.23 8.85
C LYS A 257 13.12 -3.55 7.37
N VAL A 258 12.76 -4.81 7.09
CA VAL A 258 12.47 -5.29 5.73
C VAL A 258 11.05 -5.85 5.68
N VAL A 259 10.18 -5.19 4.90
CA VAL A 259 8.80 -5.63 4.64
C VAL A 259 8.64 -5.83 3.14
N VAL A 260 8.33 -7.04 2.71
CA VAL A 260 8.35 -7.41 1.28
C VAL A 260 6.95 -7.51 0.68
N TRP A 261 6.81 -7.24 -0.62
CA TRP A 261 5.55 -7.24 -1.39
C TRP A 261 5.73 -7.87 -2.77
N THR A 262 4.71 -8.34 -3.46
CA THR A 262 3.45 -8.86 -2.95
C THR A 262 3.55 -10.38 -2.95
N VAL A 263 3.44 -11.00 -1.80
CA VAL A 263 3.75 -12.43 -1.63
C VAL A 263 2.47 -13.21 -1.36
N ASN A 264 2.10 -14.11 -2.28
CA ASN A 264 0.82 -14.80 -2.23
C ASN A 264 0.94 -16.33 -2.13
N LYS A 265 2.10 -16.90 -2.47
CA LYS A 265 2.30 -18.36 -2.42
C LYS A 265 2.88 -18.77 -1.07
N LYS A 266 2.33 -19.83 -0.49
CA LYS A 266 2.75 -20.35 0.82
C LYS A 266 4.25 -20.66 0.90
N ASP A 267 4.82 -21.25 -0.16
CA ASP A 267 6.25 -21.57 -0.21
C ASP A 267 7.12 -20.30 -0.20
N ASP A 268 6.73 -19.25 -0.92
CA ASP A 268 7.42 -17.97 -0.89
C ASP A 268 7.30 -17.28 0.47
N ILE A 269 6.12 -17.33 1.09
CA ILE A 269 5.88 -16.81 2.44
C ILE A 269 6.81 -17.51 3.43
N ALA A 270 6.83 -18.85 3.43
CA ALA A 270 7.68 -19.63 4.33
C ALA A 270 9.16 -19.30 4.15
N ARG A 271 9.65 -19.28 2.91
CA ARG A 271 11.02 -18.94 2.55
C ARG A 271 11.42 -17.55 3.02
N LEU A 272 10.54 -16.56 2.86
CA LEU A 272 10.83 -15.17 3.24
C LEU A 272 10.84 -14.99 4.76
N ILE A 273 9.93 -15.64 5.49
CA ILE A 273 9.98 -15.71 6.96
C ILE A 273 11.32 -16.31 7.43
N GLU A 274 11.76 -17.42 6.83
CA GLU A 274 13.05 -18.06 7.13
C GLU A 274 14.25 -17.16 6.77
N SER A 275 14.10 -16.30 5.76
CA SER A 275 15.11 -15.29 5.39
C SER A 275 15.20 -14.14 6.38
N GLY A 276 14.31 -14.07 7.36
CA GLY A 276 14.32 -13.09 8.45
C GLY A 276 13.69 -11.75 8.12
N VAL A 277 12.80 -11.66 7.10
CA VAL A 277 12.06 -10.41 6.84
C VAL A 277 11.16 -10.05 8.02
N ASP A 278 10.95 -8.76 8.27
CA ASP A 278 10.18 -8.25 9.40
C ASP A 278 8.66 -8.23 9.15
N GLY A 279 8.25 -8.38 7.90
CA GLY A 279 6.84 -8.43 7.52
C GLY A 279 6.63 -8.74 6.05
N ILE A 280 5.40 -9.08 5.72
CA ILE A 280 4.97 -9.43 4.37
C ILE A 280 3.63 -8.74 4.05
N ILE A 281 3.59 -8.08 2.90
CA ILE A 281 2.38 -7.53 2.28
C ILE A 281 1.83 -8.58 1.31
N SER A 282 0.58 -9.04 1.54
CA SER A 282 -0.03 -10.12 0.77
C SER A 282 -1.47 -9.83 0.35
N ASP A 283 -1.82 -10.23 -0.88
CA ASP A 283 -3.21 -10.29 -1.35
C ASP A 283 -4.02 -11.39 -0.65
N ARG A 284 -3.31 -12.37 -0.05
CA ARG A 284 -3.82 -13.55 0.63
C ARG A 284 -3.44 -13.52 2.12
N PRO A 285 -3.96 -12.54 2.90
CA PRO A 285 -3.67 -12.48 4.33
C PRO A 285 -4.13 -13.74 5.08
N ASP A 286 -5.11 -14.49 4.56
CA ASP A 286 -5.51 -15.82 5.05
C ASP A 286 -4.35 -16.82 4.97
N GLN A 287 -3.69 -16.95 3.82
CA GLN A 287 -2.54 -17.84 3.64
C GLN A 287 -1.30 -17.36 4.40
N LEU A 288 -1.07 -16.05 4.43
CA LEU A 288 0.02 -15.47 5.20
C LEU A 288 -0.12 -15.79 6.69
N ARG A 289 -1.32 -15.65 7.26
CA ARG A 289 -1.60 -16.00 8.65
C ARG A 289 -1.40 -17.50 8.92
N GLU A 290 -1.88 -18.36 8.02
CA GLU A 290 -1.71 -19.82 8.13
C GLU A 290 -0.22 -20.18 8.24
N VAL A 291 0.58 -19.75 7.27
CA VAL A 291 2.03 -20.06 7.25
C VAL A 291 2.75 -19.42 8.44
N ALA A 292 2.44 -18.17 8.80
CA ALA A 292 3.00 -17.51 9.97
C ALA A 292 2.72 -18.31 11.26
N GLY A 293 1.49 -18.80 11.43
CA GLY A 293 1.11 -19.64 12.56
C GLY A 293 1.87 -20.98 12.60
N GLU A 294 2.04 -21.65 11.45
CA GLU A 294 2.84 -22.88 11.31
C GLU A 294 4.32 -22.65 11.69
N LYS A 295 4.83 -21.43 11.45
CA LYS A 295 6.19 -21.01 11.85
C LYS A 295 6.28 -20.51 13.30
N GLY A 296 5.22 -20.63 14.08
CA GLY A 296 5.18 -20.22 15.50
C GLY A 296 5.12 -18.70 15.72
N ILE A 297 4.78 -17.92 14.69
CA ILE A 297 4.57 -16.48 14.83
C ILE A 297 3.23 -16.23 15.50
N ALA A 298 3.20 -15.39 16.53
CA ALA A 298 1.97 -15.01 17.22
C ALA A 298 1.04 -14.27 16.25
N LEU A 299 -0.20 -14.76 16.11
CA LEU A 299 -1.17 -14.20 15.19
C LEU A 299 -1.97 -13.06 15.84
N PRO A 300 -2.21 -11.94 15.15
CA PRO A 300 -3.07 -10.87 15.65
C PRO A 300 -4.52 -11.34 15.78
N GLN A 301 -5.20 -10.84 16.81
CA GLN A 301 -6.61 -11.11 17.04
C GLN A 301 -7.50 -10.46 15.98
N GLY A 302 -8.56 -11.16 15.56
CA GLY A 302 -9.59 -10.60 14.68
C GLY A 302 -10.56 -9.69 15.44
N PHE A 303 -11.01 -8.64 14.75
CA PHE A 303 -12.00 -7.67 15.23
C PHE A 303 -13.13 -7.56 14.20
N PRO A 304 -14.17 -8.39 14.30
CA PRO A 304 -15.28 -8.38 13.35
C PRO A 304 -15.98 -7.03 13.31
N VAL A 305 -16.13 -6.50 12.09
CA VAL A 305 -16.79 -5.22 11.81
C VAL A 305 -17.48 -5.29 10.46
N THR A 306 -18.59 -4.60 10.32
CA THR A 306 -19.27 -4.35 9.04
C THR A 306 -18.98 -2.94 8.56
N PRO A 307 -18.80 -2.73 7.23
CA PRO A 307 -18.62 -1.40 6.65
C PRO A 307 -19.71 -0.41 7.00
#